data_24f5c3b53bdd82e13b4e1a2d44ffa61e
#
_entry.id   24f5c3b53bdd82e13b4e1a2d44ffa61e
#
_cell.length_a   1.000
_cell.length_b   1.000
_cell.length_c   1.000
_cell.angle_alpha   90.00
_cell.angle_beta   90.00
_cell.angle_gamma   90.00
#
_symmetry.space_group_name_H-M   'P 1'
#
loop_
_entity.id
_entity.type
_entity.pdbx_description
1 polymer ?
#
loop_
_entity_poly.entity_id
_entity_poly.type
_entity_poly.pdbx_seq_one_letter_code
_entity_poly.pdbx_strand_id
1 'polypeptide(L)'
;MTSDLGSWHSAEYVAEWVGDDVIADMLEFPRRLTVGIVADAGIDVSHVVDLGAGHGPYLELFLEHFPSARGTWIDSSAPMEELARERLARFADRIDYVIADLERPTEIRFDPADVVISSRALHHFPPEPLSALYAGLFSRTSPGGLFANLDHVGMPGDWEQVLRRLRKQFLANRQVEQKPHRHDYPLPPAEDQIEWLKRAGFDAPAVPWRMFYTALIVARKPA
;
A
#
# COMPACT_ATOMS: atom_id res chain seq x y z
N MET A 1 -1.40 -2.17 25.71
CA MET A 1 -0.63 -2.93 24.69
C MET A 1 -0.33 -1.93 23.58
N THR A 2 0.91 -1.59 23.36
CA THR A 2 1.31 -0.64 22.31
C THR A 2 1.12 -1.32 20.96
N SER A 3 0.38 -0.69 20.05
CA SER A 3 0.27 -1.11 18.66
C SER A 3 1.67 -1.19 18.03
N ASP A 4 1.88 -2.08 17.05
CA ASP A 4 3.16 -2.19 16.31
C ASP A 4 3.57 -0.88 15.60
N LEU A 5 2.64 0.08 15.48
CA LEU A 5 2.88 1.38 14.84
C LEU A 5 4.00 2.19 15.52
N GLY A 6 4.15 2.09 16.85
CA GLY A 6 5.28 2.74 17.54
C GLY A 6 6.66 2.18 17.17
N SER A 7 6.74 0.96 16.66
CA SER A 7 8.00 0.30 16.29
C SER A 7 8.60 0.88 15.00
N TRP A 8 7.79 1.44 14.10
CA TRP A 8 8.23 2.05 12.84
C TRP A 8 9.06 3.33 13.00
N HIS A 9 9.09 3.90 14.22
CA HIS A 9 9.95 5.03 14.55
C HIS A 9 11.36 4.62 15.00
N SER A 10 11.64 3.30 15.14
CA SER A 10 12.96 2.76 15.46
C SER A 10 13.73 2.43 14.19
N ALA A 11 14.92 3.02 14.03
CA ALA A 11 15.80 2.73 12.91
C ALA A 11 16.25 1.24 12.88
N GLU A 12 16.45 0.63 14.06
CA GLU A 12 16.82 -0.79 14.17
C GLU A 12 15.70 -1.70 13.65
N TYR A 13 14.45 -1.43 14.05
CA TYR A 13 13.28 -2.18 13.61
C TYR A 13 13.08 -2.05 12.09
N VAL A 14 13.22 -0.83 11.56
CA VAL A 14 13.11 -0.54 10.13
C VAL A 14 14.20 -1.26 9.33
N ALA A 15 15.46 -1.20 9.77
CA ALA A 15 16.57 -1.88 9.10
C ALA A 15 16.38 -3.39 9.02
N GLU A 16 15.87 -4.00 10.09
CA GLU A 16 15.50 -5.41 10.09
C GLU A 16 14.37 -5.75 9.11
N TRP A 17 13.41 -4.84 8.95
CA TRP A 17 12.24 -5.06 8.09
C TRP A 17 12.57 -4.94 6.60
N VAL A 18 13.40 -3.98 6.24
CA VAL A 18 13.78 -3.68 4.84
C VAL A 18 14.72 -4.73 4.27
N GLY A 19 15.47 -5.46 5.11
CA GLY A 19 16.40 -6.51 4.68
C GLY A 19 15.78 -7.85 4.23
N ASP A 20 14.46 -7.95 4.10
CA ASP A 20 13.77 -9.19 3.70
C ASP A 20 13.53 -9.23 2.17
N ASP A 21 14.54 -9.65 1.43
CA ASP A 21 14.53 -9.74 -0.05
C ASP A 21 13.41 -10.66 -0.58
N VAL A 22 13.10 -11.76 0.11
CA VAL A 22 12.05 -12.70 -0.37
C VAL A 22 10.66 -12.09 -0.31
N ILE A 23 10.38 -11.28 0.71
CA ILE A 23 9.10 -10.55 0.79
C ILE A 23 9.05 -9.46 -0.28
N ALA A 24 10.17 -8.77 -0.53
CA ALA A 24 10.28 -7.79 -1.60
C ALA A 24 9.98 -8.42 -2.97
N ASP A 25 10.59 -9.58 -3.27
CA ASP A 25 10.35 -10.34 -4.51
C ASP A 25 8.90 -10.77 -4.69
N MET A 26 8.26 -11.25 -3.60
CA MET A 26 6.85 -11.66 -3.64
C MET A 26 5.90 -10.50 -3.96
N LEU A 27 6.26 -9.27 -3.60
CA LEU A 27 5.46 -8.07 -3.81
C LEU A 27 5.80 -7.35 -5.12
N GLU A 28 6.92 -7.67 -5.75
CA GLU A 28 7.34 -7.04 -7.01
C GLU A 28 6.31 -7.28 -8.13
N PHE A 29 5.89 -8.53 -8.32
CA PHE A 29 4.93 -8.86 -9.38
C PHE A 29 3.61 -8.07 -9.25
N PRO A 30 2.87 -8.08 -8.13
CA PRO A 30 1.63 -7.32 -8.03
C PRO A 30 1.83 -5.80 -8.10
N ARG A 31 2.98 -5.25 -7.67
CA ARG A 31 3.32 -3.84 -7.88
C ARG A 31 3.48 -3.51 -9.36
N ARG A 32 4.24 -4.32 -10.10
CA ARG A 32 4.39 -4.19 -11.56
C ARG A 32 3.08 -4.40 -12.30
N LEU A 33 2.23 -5.33 -11.83
CA LEU A 33 0.88 -5.52 -12.38
C LEU A 33 0.05 -4.25 -12.25
N THR A 34 0.14 -3.53 -11.14
CA THR A 34 -0.56 -2.25 -10.97
C THR A 34 -0.08 -1.21 -11.98
N VAL A 35 1.24 -1.09 -12.17
CA VAL A 35 1.81 -0.18 -13.20
C VAL A 35 1.27 -0.55 -14.59
N GLY A 36 1.25 -1.84 -14.93
CA GLY A 36 0.69 -2.34 -16.18
C GLY A 36 -0.79 -2.02 -16.34
N ILE A 37 -1.61 -2.18 -15.29
CA ILE A 37 -3.04 -1.84 -15.29
C ILE A 37 -3.23 -0.34 -15.59
N VAL A 38 -2.46 0.52 -14.94
CA VAL A 38 -2.54 1.98 -15.13
C VAL A 38 -2.15 2.36 -16.57
N ALA A 39 -1.08 1.78 -17.09
CA ALA A 39 -0.61 2.02 -18.45
C ALA A 39 -1.62 1.55 -19.52
N ASP A 40 -2.17 0.32 -19.36
CA ASP A 40 -3.16 -0.25 -20.27
C ASP A 40 -4.50 0.50 -20.23
N ALA A 41 -4.87 1.03 -19.06
CA ALA A 41 -6.07 1.86 -18.89
C ALA A 41 -5.96 3.24 -19.58
N GLY A 42 -4.78 3.61 -20.10
CA GLY A 42 -4.55 4.88 -20.79
C GLY A 42 -4.66 6.10 -19.87
N ILE A 43 -4.35 5.94 -18.58
CA ILE A 43 -4.36 7.05 -17.61
C ILE A 43 -3.14 7.92 -17.90
N ASP A 44 -3.36 9.21 -18.13
CA ASP A 44 -2.28 10.20 -18.24
C ASP A 44 -1.77 10.52 -16.82
N VAL A 45 -0.65 9.89 -16.46
CA VAL A 45 -0.12 9.96 -15.09
C VAL A 45 0.83 11.14 -14.96
N SER A 46 0.35 12.19 -14.30
CA SER A 46 1.13 13.38 -13.91
C SER A 46 1.46 13.39 -12.42
N HIS A 47 0.66 12.75 -11.59
CA HIS A 47 0.86 12.70 -10.15
C HIS A 47 0.50 11.33 -9.56
N VAL A 48 1.46 10.74 -8.84
CA VAL A 48 1.31 9.49 -8.08
C VAL A 48 1.50 9.77 -6.59
N VAL A 49 0.59 9.28 -5.76
CA VAL A 49 0.71 9.34 -4.29
C VAL A 49 0.86 7.95 -3.73
N ASP A 50 1.89 7.72 -2.90
CA ASP A 50 2.13 6.45 -2.19
C ASP A 50 1.86 6.65 -0.69
N LEU A 51 0.85 5.95 -0.17
CA LEU A 51 0.42 6.02 1.23
C LEU A 51 1.01 4.89 2.06
N GLY A 52 1.72 5.23 3.13
CA GLY A 52 2.52 4.28 3.88
C GLY A 52 3.64 3.74 3.01
N ALA A 53 4.33 4.66 2.35
CA ALA A 53 5.26 4.36 1.26
C ALA A 53 6.51 3.59 1.71
N GLY A 54 6.81 3.57 3.02
CA GLY A 54 7.99 2.94 3.57
C GLY A 54 9.27 3.44 2.87
N HIS A 55 10.17 2.53 2.53
CA HIS A 55 11.41 2.88 1.80
C HIS A 55 11.20 3.11 0.28
N GLY A 56 9.95 3.24 -0.20
CA GLY A 56 9.60 3.76 -1.53
C GLY A 56 9.61 2.80 -2.72
N PRO A 57 9.61 1.47 -2.59
CA PRO A 57 9.75 0.56 -3.75
C PRO A 57 8.56 0.59 -4.70
N TYR A 58 7.38 0.95 -4.23
CA TYR A 58 6.21 1.02 -5.09
C TYR A 58 6.18 2.33 -5.90
N LEU A 59 6.47 3.44 -5.25
CA LEU A 59 6.60 4.74 -5.91
C LEU A 59 7.73 4.71 -6.96
N GLU A 60 8.86 4.04 -6.67
CA GLU A 60 9.97 3.86 -7.58
C GLU A 60 9.51 3.30 -8.94
N LEU A 61 8.76 2.20 -8.93
CA LEU A 61 8.25 1.55 -10.16
C LEU A 61 7.36 2.48 -10.99
N PHE A 62 6.55 3.31 -10.35
CA PHE A 62 5.72 4.29 -11.04
C PHE A 62 6.56 5.40 -11.68
N LEU A 63 7.52 5.95 -10.95
CA LEU A 63 8.38 7.03 -11.45
C LEU A 63 9.34 6.57 -12.55
N GLU A 64 9.73 5.28 -12.55
CA GLU A 64 10.46 4.67 -13.66
C GLU A 64 9.61 4.56 -14.92
N HIS A 65 8.36 4.10 -14.77
CA HIS A 65 7.49 3.84 -15.91
C HIS A 65 6.88 5.12 -16.51
N PHE A 66 6.59 6.12 -15.65
CA PHE A 66 5.98 7.40 -16.02
C PHE A 66 6.99 8.54 -15.82
N PRO A 67 7.88 8.81 -16.78
CA PRO A 67 9.00 9.73 -16.59
C PRO A 67 8.59 11.20 -16.39
N SER A 68 7.36 11.57 -16.78
CA SER A 68 6.81 12.91 -16.56
C SER A 68 6.06 13.07 -15.26
N ALA A 69 5.79 11.97 -14.54
CA ALA A 69 5.03 12.01 -13.30
C ALA A 69 5.88 12.55 -12.15
N ARG A 70 5.24 13.31 -11.26
CA ARG A 70 5.73 13.60 -9.91
C ARG A 70 5.19 12.59 -8.92
N GLY A 71 5.90 12.37 -7.82
CA GLY A 71 5.49 11.51 -6.72
C GLY A 71 5.25 12.29 -5.44
N THR A 72 4.29 11.85 -4.64
CA THR A 72 4.20 12.25 -3.23
C THR A 72 4.36 10.99 -2.38
N TRP A 73 5.45 10.93 -1.64
CA TRP A 73 5.74 9.91 -0.65
C TRP A 73 5.10 10.33 0.68
N ILE A 74 4.27 9.47 1.29
CA ILE A 74 3.60 9.74 2.57
C ILE A 74 3.82 8.58 3.51
N ASP A 75 4.45 8.83 4.67
CA ASP A 75 4.62 7.85 5.75
C ASP A 75 4.76 8.57 7.09
N SER A 76 4.61 7.87 8.20
CA SER A 76 4.82 8.41 9.55
C SER A 76 6.24 8.20 10.08
N SER A 77 7.04 7.37 9.42
CA SER A 77 8.35 6.91 9.86
C SER A 77 9.49 7.75 9.27
N ALA A 78 10.16 8.55 10.09
CA ALA A 78 11.37 9.27 9.68
C ALA A 78 12.51 8.34 9.23
N PRO A 79 12.79 7.18 9.88
CA PRO A 79 13.76 6.21 9.36
C PRO A 79 13.40 5.65 7.98
N MET A 80 12.09 5.47 7.68
CA MET A 80 11.67 5.07 6.33
C MET A 80 11.89 6.19 5.32
N GLU A 81 11.68 7.45 5.69
CA GLU A 81 11.96 8.60 4.82
C GLU A 81 13.44 8.64 4.42
N GLU A 82 14.37 8.43 5.37
CA GLU A 82 15.81 8.41 5.07
C GLU A 82 16.14 7.34 4.01
N LEU A 83 15.65 6.12 4.20
CA LEU A 83 15.85 5.03 3.22
C LEU A 83 15.16 5.32 1.88
N ALA A 84 13.98 5.94 1.90
CA ALA A 84 13.27 6.33 0.68
C ALA A 84 14.05 7.40 -0.09
N ARG A 85 14.64 8.39 0.59
CA ARG A 85 15.47 9.41 -0.06
C ARG A 85 16.71 8.81 -0.73
N GLU A 86 17.34 7.80 -0.13
CA GLU A 86 18.45 7.08 -0.76
C GLU A 86 17.98 6.30 -2.00
N ARG A 87 16.92 5.49 -1.87
CA ARG A 87 16.38 4.68 -2.96
C ARG A 87 15.91 5.54 -4.14
N LEU A 88 15.21 6.62 -3.85
CA LEU A 88 14.55 7.46 -4.84
C LEU A 88 15.41 8.65 -5.27
N ALA A 89 16.70 8.69 -4.90
CA ALA A 89 17.61 9.83 -5.15
C ALA A 89 17.63 10.28 -6.62
N ARG A 90 17.53 9.33 -7.57
CA ARG A 90 17.50 9.62 -9.02
C ARG A 90 16.24 10.37 -9.48
N PHE A 91 15.22 10.44 -8.62
CA PHE A 91 13.94 11.13 -8.88
C PHE A 91 13.72 12.34 -7.96
N ALA A 92 14.76 12.79 -7.23
CA ALA A 92 14.64 13.78 -6.16
C ALA A 92 13.88 15.06 -6.58
N ASP A 93 14.07 15.51 -7.83
CA ASP A 93 13.43 16.73 -8.35
C ASP A 93 11.91 16.54 -8.63
N ARG A 94 11.41 15.32 -8.49
CA ARG A 94 10.02 14.96 -8.82
C ARG A 94 9.25 14.39 -7.62
N ILE A 95 9.82 14.43 -6.40
CA ILE A 95 9.21 13.80 -5.22
C ILE A 95 9.04 14.81 -4.09
N ASP A 96 7.80 14.89 -3.59
CA ASP A 96 7.46 15.55 -2.35
C ASP A 96 7.40 14.50 -1.22
N TYR A 97 8.11 14.75 -0.12
CA TYR A 97 8.09 13.89 1.06
C TYR A 97 7.22 14.52 2.15
N VAL A 98 6.25 13.76 2.63
CA VAL A 98 5.29 14.20 3.65
C VAL A 98 5.30 13.22 4.81
N ILE A 99 5.79 13.65 5.98
CA ILE A 99 5.60 12.92 7.23
C ILE A 99 4.18 13.18 7.72
N ALA A 100 3.37 12.13 7.81
CA ALA A 100 2.00 12.22 8.26
C ALA A 100 1.64 11.06 9.19
N ASP A 101 0.83 11.34 10.19
CA ASP A 101 0.27 10.33 11.09
C ASP A 101 -0.84 9.58 10.35
N LEU A 102 -0.52 8.36 9.93
CA LEU A 102 -1.46 7.50 9.20
C LEU A 102 -2.60 6.98 10.10
N GLU A 103 -2.49 7.09 11.43
CA GLU A 103 -3.60 6.81 12.35
C GLU A 103 -4.72 7.85 12.24
N ARG A 104 -4.42 8.99 11.61
CA ARG A 104 -5.37 10.09 11.36
C ARG A 104 -5.62 10.29 9.87
N PRO A 105 -6.21 9.30 9.19
CA PRO A 105 -6.34 9.31 7.74
C PRO A 105 -7.13 10.52 7.20
N THR A 106 -8.01 11.11 8.01
CA THR A 106 -8.76 12.31 7.66
C THR A 106 -7.91 13.59 7.67
N GLU A 107 -6.73 13.57 8.28
CA GLU A 107 -5.79 14.69 8.33
C GLU A 107 -4.74 14.63 7.21
N ILE A 108 -4.57 13.48 6.54
CA ILE A 108 -3.66 13.32 5.41
C ILE A 108 -4.09 14.26 4.28
N ARG A 109 -3.16 15.08 3.80
CA ARG A 109 -3.39 16.06 2.73
C ARG A 109 -2.37 15.87 1.62
N PHE A 110 -2.88 15.83 0.41
CA PHE A 110 -2.11 15.89 -0.83
C PHE A 110 -2.98 16.48 -1.94
N ASP A 111 -2.35 16.99 -2.97
CA ASP A 111 -3.03 17.48 -4.17
C ASP A 111 -3.72 16.33 -4.92
N PRO A 112 -4.76 16.58 -5.70
CA PRO A 112 -5.37 15.56 -6.53
C PRO A 112 -4.34 14.76 -7.31
N ALA A 113 -4.49 13.44 -7.31
CA ALA A 113 -3.56 12.51 -7.93
C ALA A 113 -4.26 11.62 -8.96
N ASP A 114 -3.56 11.30 -10.05
CA ASP A 114 -4.07 10.40 -11.08
C ASP A 114 -3.99 8.95 -10.63
N VAL A 115 -3.00 8.66 -9.79
CA VAL A 115 -2.84 7.34 -9.16
C VAL A 115 -2.55 7.50 -7.68
N VAL A 116 -3.32 6.79 -6.85
CA VAL A 116 -3.04 6.64 -5.41
C VAL A 116 -2.74 5.18 -5.15
N ILE A 117 -1.57 4.89 -4.59
CA ILE A 117 -1.13 3.54 -4.27
C ILE A 117 -0.87 3.39 -2.77
N SER A 118 -0.96 2.17 -2.29
CA SER A 118 -0.50 1.77 -0.97
C SER A 118 -0.03 0.32 -1.00
N SER A 119 0.99 -0.01 -0.21
CA SER A 119 1.48 -1.37 -0.09
C SER A 119 1.85 -1.70 1.34
N ARG A 120 1.12 -2.66 1.95
CA ARG A 120 1.35 -3.19 3.29
C ARG A 120 1.33 -2.13 4.42
N ALA A 121 0.43 -1.18 4.31
CA ALA A 121 0.28 -0.10 5.27
C ALA A 121 -1.15 0.00 5.83
N LEU A 122 -2.17 -0.10 4.98
CA LEU A 122 -3.55 0.20 5.37
C LEU A 122 -4.18 -0.88 6.26
N HIS A 123 -3.61 -2.09 6.30
CA HIS A 123 -4.04 -3.16 7.22
C HIS A 123 -3.78 -2.85 8.70
N HIS A 124 -3.03 -1.80 8.99
CA HIS A 124 -2.84 -1.28 10.35
C HIS A 124 -4.02 -0.43 10.84
N PHE A 125 -4.99 -0.11 9.98
CA PHE A 125 -6.16 0.68 10.38
C PHE A 125 -7.34 -0.18 10.78
N PRO A 126 -8.08 0.19 11.84
CA PRO A 126 -9.38 -0.38 12.13
C PRO A 126 -10.37 -0.20 10.95
N PRO A 127 -11.41 -1.05 10.84
CA PRO A 127 -12.36 -1.02 9.72
C PRO A 127 -13.00 0.35 9.46
N GLU A 128 -13.46 1.05 10.52
CA GLU A 128 -14.13 2.35 10.37
C GLU A 128 -13.17 3.45 9.86
N PRO A 129 -11.97 3.68 10.46
CA PRO A 129 -10.97 4.59 9.90
C PRO A 129 -10.57 4.24 8.48
N LEU A 130 -10.41 2.96 8.14
CA LEU A 130 -10.06 2.52 6.78
C LEU A 130 -11.17 2.86 5.78
N SER A 131 -12.43 2.61 6.14
CA SER A 131 -13.58 2.98 5.30
C SER A 131 -13.66 4.51 5.09
N ALA A 132 -13.41 5.30 6.14
CA ALA A 132 -13.37 6.76 6.05
C ALA A 132 -12.20 7.25 5.18
N LEU A 133 -11.03 6.58 5.26
CA LEU A 133 -9.90 6.86 4.39
C LEU A 133 -10.30 6.69 2.92
N TYR A 134 -10.96 5.59 2.54
CA TYR A 134 -11.39 5.36 1.15
C TYR A 134 -12.31 6.46 0.62
N ALA A 135 -13.23 6.99 1.44
CA ALA A 135 -14.04 8.14 1.07
C ALA A 135 -13.20 9.41 0.85
N GLY A 136 -12.21 9.65 1.71
CA GLY A 136 -11.25 10.74 1.54
C GLY A 136 -10.39 10.60 0.28
N LEU A 137 -9.93 9.38 -0.03
CA LEU A 137 -9.15 9.10 -1.24
C LEU A 137 -9.96 9.32 -2.51
N PHE A 138 -11.24 8.95 -2.52
CA PHE A 138 -12.10 9.22 -3.67
C PHE A 138 -12.12 10.70 -4.03
N SER A 139 -12.24 11.59 -3.05
CA SER A 139 -12.29 13.04 -3.30
C SER A 139 -10.96 13.58 -3.87
N ARG A 140 -9.84 12.92 -3.58
CA ARG A 140 -8.48 13.35 -3.97
C ARG A 140 -7.90 12.60 -5.17
N THR A 141 -8.55 11.54 -5.62
CA THR A 141 -8.22 10.89 -6.89
C THR A 141 -8.80 11.74 -8.03
N SER A 142 -8.03 12.01 -9.08
CA SER A 142 -8.51 12.72 -10.27
C SER A 142 -9.63 11.95 -10.97
N PRO A 143 -10.58 12.61 -11.67
CA PRO A 143 -11.53 11.91 -12.53
C PRO A 143 -10.80 10.98 -13.52
N GLY A 144 -11.28 9.75 -13.67
CA GLY A 144 -10.61 8.70 -14.47
C GLY A 144 -9.38 8.08 -13.81
N GLY A 145 -8.92 8.59 -12.67
CA GLY A 145 -7.76 8.08 -11.94
C GLY A 145 -8.02 6.76 -11.22
N LEU A 146 -6.96 6.18 -10.64
CA LEU A 146 -6.98 4.85 -10.05
C LEU A 146 -6.45 4.86 -8.61
N PHE A 147 -7.13 4.12 -7.73
CA PHE A 147 -6.62 3.71 -6.42
C PHE A 147 -6.22 2.24 -6.45
N ALA A 148 -5.07 1.91 -5.86
CA ALA A 148 -4.61 0.54 -5.70
C ALA A 148 -4.05 0.29 -4.29
N ASN A 149 -4.56 -0.76 -3.63
CA ASN A 149 -4.11 -1.22 -2.33
C ASN A 149 -3.59 -2.66 -2.42
N LEU A 150 -2.29 -2.85 -2.21
CA LEU A 150 -1.64 -4.16 -2.15
C LEU A 150 -1.41 -4.54 -0.68
N ASP A 151 -2.35 -5.26 -0.07
CA ASP A 151 -2.31 -5.41 1.38
C ASP A 151 -2.84 -6.73 1.92
N HIS A 152 -2.66 -6.94 3.22
CA HIS A 152 -3.25 -8.06 3.93
C HIS A 152 -4.75 -7.87 4.08
N VAL A 153 -5.49 -8.94 3.82
CA VAL A 153 -6.95 -8.97 3.89
C VAL A 153 -7.42 -10.15 4.75
N GLY A 154 -8.52 -9.98 5.43
CA GLY A 154 -9.18 -11.05 6.16
C GLY A 154 -9.67 -12.18 5.26
N MET A 155 -9.84 -13.34 5.85
CA MET A 155 -10.33 -14.54 5.17
C MET A 155 -11.49 -15.12 5.97
N PRO A 156 -12.53 -15.64 5.29
CA PRO A 156 -13.66 -16.24 5.98
C PRO A 156 -13.29 -17.56 6.69
N GLY A 157 -13.88 -17.80 7.85
CA GLY A 157 -13.76 -19.06 8.60
C GLY A 157 -12.31 -19.43 8.94
N ASP A 158 -11.98 -20.72 8.76
CA ASP A 158 -10.67 -21.27 9.10
C ASP A 158 -9.60 -21.03 8.03
N TRP A 159 -9.95 -20.45 6.88
CA TRP A 159 -9.01 -20.24 5.77
C TRP A 159 -7.84 -19.35 6.15
N GLU A 160 -8.07 -18.35 7.00
CA GLU A 160 -6.98 -17.49 7.45
C GLU A 160 -5.89 -18.29 8.16
N GLN A 161 -6.29 -19.20 9.09
CA GLN A 161 -5.33 -20.03 9.80
C GLN A 161 -4.59 -21.00 8.87
N VAL A 162 -5.31 -21.60 7.91
CA VAL A 162 -4.72 -22.48 6.90
C VAL A 162 -3.68 -21.74 6.08
N LEU A 163 -4.03 -20.56 5.56
CA LEU A 163 -3.14 -19.78 4.69
C LEU A 163 -1.95 -19.20 5.46
N ARG A 164 -2.11 -18.84 6.73
CA ARG A 164 -1.01 -18.42 7.60
C ARG A 164 0.00 -19.56 7.81
N ARG A 165 -0.48 -20.79 8.07
CA ARG A 165 0.41 -21.97 8.19
C ARG A 165 1.14 -22.26 6.89
N LEU A 166 0.44 -22.26 5.75
CA LEU A 166 1.04 -22.51 4.45
C LEU A 166 2.06 -21.44 4.07
N ARG A 167 1.76 -20.15 4.32
CA ARG A 167 2.73 -19.06 4.11
C ARG A 167 3.97 -19.24 4.98
N LYS A 168 3.81 -19.61 6.25
CA LYS A 168 4.93 -19.89 7.15
C LYS A 168 5.81 -21.02 6.59
N GLN A 169 5.23 -22.13 6.11
CA GLN A 169 5.96 -23.23 5.50
C GLN A 169 6.69 -22.78 4.21
N PHE A 170 6.01 -22.01 3.37
CA PHE A 170 6.58 -21.47 2.15
C PHE A 170 7.81 -20.58 2.41
N LEU A 171 7.76 -19.71 3.42
CA LEU A 171 8.88 -18.85 3.80
C LEU A 171 10.00 -19.64 4.45
N ALA A 172 9.68 -20.60 5.34
CA ALA A 172 10.69 -21.48 5.96
C ALA A 172 11.50 -22.26 4.92
N ASN A 173 10.85 -22.75 3.87
CA ASN A 173 11.53 -23.42 2.74
C ASN A 173 12.48 -22.51 1.96
N ARG A 174 12.39 -21.20 2.14
CA ARG A 174 13.26 -20.16 1.58
C ARG A 174 14.24 -19.58 2.60
N GLN A 175 14.32 -20.18 3.78
CA GLN A 175 15.17 -19.75 4.89
C GLN A 175 14.82 -18.34 5.41
N VAL A 176 13.56 -17.89 5.23
CA VAL A 176 13.06 -16.64 5.75
C VAL A 176 12.35 -16.87 7.08
N GLU A 177 12.85 -16.22 8.12
CA GLU A 177 12.17 -16.19 9.41
C GLU A 177 11.03 -15.19 9.38
N GLN A 178 9.82 -15.69 9.59
CA GLN A 178 8.65 -14.82 9.65
C GLN A 178 8.60 -14.11 11.00
N LYS A 179 8.76 -12.78 11.00
CA LYS A 179 8.58 -11.97 12.20
C LYS A 179 7.12 -12.00 12.66
N PRO A 180 6.87 -12.03 13.98
CA PRO A 180 5.51 -11.89 14.50
C PRO A 180 4.94 -10.54 14.07
N HIS A 181 3.84 -10.57 13.35
CA HIS A 181 3.07 -9.37 13.02
C HIS A 181 1.67 -9.53 13.60
N ARG A 182 1.32 -8.66 14.54
CA ARG A 182 0.05 -8.70 15.24
C ARG A 182 -0.82 -7.53 14.81
N HIS A 183 -2.09 -7.81 14.66
CA HIS A 183 -3.15 -6.83 14.49
C HIS A 183 -4.02 -6.81 15.73
N ASP A 184 -4.39 -5.63 16.20
CA ASP A 184 -5.25 -5.46 17.36
C ASP A 184 -6.73 -5.73 17.04
N TYR A 185 -7.05 -5.94 15.78
CA TYR A 185 -8.40 -6.21 15.26
C TYR A 185 -8.35 -7.17 14.07
N PRO A 186 -9.47 -7.86 13.78
CA PRO A 186 -9.57 -8.71 12.61
C PRO A 186 -9.38 -7.88 11.32
N LEU A 187 -8.59 -8.42 10.38
CA LEU A 187 -8.43 -7.77 9.08
C LEU A 187 -9.75 -7.83 8.30
N PRO A 188 -10.19 -6.72 7.70
CA PRO A 188 -11.37 -6.73 6.86
C PRO A 188 -11.14 -7.58 5.61
N PRO A 189 -12.10 -8.43 5.22
CA PRO A 189 -12.08 -9.16 3.97
C PRO A 189 -11.97 -8.21 2.76
N ALA A 190 -11.43 -8.72 1.64
CA ALA A 190 -11.36 -7.94 0.40
C ALA A 190 -12.75 -7.52 -0.09
N GLU A 191 -13.75 -8.37 0.13
CA GLU A 191 -15.15 -8.15 -0.23
C GLU A 191 -15.73 -6.93 0.48
N ASP A 192 -15.45 -6.76 1.79
CA ASP A 192 -15.88 -5.60 2.56
C ASP A 192 -15.19 -4.32 2.06
N GLN A 193 -13.89 -4.39 1.77
CA GLN A 193 -13.14 -3.26 1.22
C GLN A 193 -13.66 -2.84 -0.17
N ILE A 194 -14.04 -3.79 -1.02
CA ILE A 194 -14.72 -3.54 -2.30
C ILE A 194 -16.02 -2.77 -2.08
N GLU A 195 -16.85 -3.18 -1.11
CA GLU A 195 -18.10 -2.49 -0.83
C GLU A 195 -17.87 -1.07 -0.27
N TRP A 196 -16.84 -0.86 0.53
CA TRP A 196 -16.47 0.48 1.02
C TRP A 196 -16.00 1.38 -0.13
N LEU A 197 -15.20 0.86 -1.07
CA LEU A 197 -14.76 1.60 -2.26
C LEU A 197 -15.96 2.00 -3.14
N LYS A 198 -16.92 1.08 -3.37
CA LYS A 198 -18.16 1.41 -4.08
C LYS A 198 -18.97 2.49 -3.38
N ARG A 199 -19.13 2.40 -2.05
CA ARG A 199 -19.83 3.41 -1.25
C ARG A 199 -19.12 4.78 -1.30
N ALA A 200 -17.80 4.79 -1.40
CA ALA A 200 -17.02 6.00 -1.58
C ALA A 200 -17.21 6.65 -2.96
N GLY A 201 -17.71 5.89 -3.94
CA GLY A 201 -18.00 6.36 -5.30
C GLY A 201 -17.07 5.80 -6.38
N PHE A 202 -16.10 4.95 -6.02
CA PHE A 202 -15.26 4.27 -7.01
C PHE A 202 -16.07 3.28 -7.84
N ASP A 203 -15.75 3.22 -9.13
CA ASP A 203 -16.33 2.27 -10.07
C ASP A 203 -15.51 0.99 -10.17
N ALA A 204 -16.22 -0.11 -10.41
CA ALA A 204 -15.67 -1.43 -10.71
C ALA A 204 -14.47 -1.88 -9.84
N PRO A 205 -14.53 -1.78 -8.48
CA PRO A 205 -13.44 -2.30 -7.67
C PRO A 205 -13.22 -3.80 -7.94
N ALA A 206 -11.96 -4.21 -8.08
CA ALA A 206 -11.59 -5.58 -8.42
C ALA A 206 -10.37 -6.06 -7.62
N VAL A 207 -10.20 -7.39 -7.57
CA VAL A 207 -9.02 -8.06 -6.98
C VAL A 207 -8.27 -8.78 -8.10
N PRO A 208 -7.39 -8.10 -8.86
CA PRO A 208 -6.68 -8.70 -9.98
C PRO A 208 -5.59 -9.71 -9.55
N TRP A 209 -5.17 -9.67 -8.30
CA TRP A 209 -4.16 -10.60 -7.78
C TRP A 209 -4.39 -10.90 -6.30
N ARG A 210 -4.12 -12.17 -5.92
CA ARG A 210 -4.15 -12.63 -4.53
C ARG A 210 -3.14 -13.75 -4.31
N MET A 211 -2.42 -13.70 -3.19
CA MET A 211 -1.57 -14.78 -2.74
C MET A 211 -1.64 -14.90 -1.21
N PHE A 212 -2.02 -16.08 -0.72
CA PHE A 212 -2.36 -16.31 0.69
C PHE A 212 -3.43 -15.31 1.16
N TYR A 213 -3.13 -14.50 2.17
CA TYR A 213 -3.98 -13.44 2.71
C TYR A 213 -3.51 -12.03 2.28
N THR A 214 -2.73 -11.94 1.21
CA THR A 214 -2.34 -10.66 0.59
C THR A 214 -3.08 -10.51 -0.74
N ALA A 215 -3.71 -9.37 -0.97
CA ALA A 215 -4.46 -9.07 -2.18
C ALA A 215 -4.07 -7.71 -2.75
N LEU A 216 -4.12 -7.58 -4.06
CA LEU A 216 -4.14 -6.30 -4.75
C LEU A 216 -5.61 -5.95 -5.02
N ILE A 217 -6.08 -4.87 -4.44
CA ILE A 217 -7.40 -4.30 -4.71
C ILE A 217 -7.20 -3.04 -5.54
N VAL A 218 -7.91 -2.92 -6.65
CA VAL A 218 -7.87 -1.74 -7.53
C VAL A 218 -9.28 -1.18 -7.70
N ALA A 219 -9.40 0.14 -7.83
CA ALA A 219 -10.66 0.81 -8.06
C ALA A 219 -10.44 2.07 -8.89
N ARG A 220 -11.35 2.38 -9.80
CA ARG A 220 -11.26 3.53 -10.68
C ARG A 220 -12.24 4.63 -10.25
N LYS A 221 -11.80 5.87 -10.26
CA LYS A 221 -12.73 6.99 -10.15
C LYS A 221 -13.38 7.22 -11.51
N PRO A 222 -14.71 7.37 -11.61
CA PRO A 222 -15.38 7.78 -12.85
C PRO A 222 -14.78 9.06 -13.44
N ALA A 223 -14.81 9.16 -14.77
CA ALA A 223 -14.32 10.33 -15.50
C ALA A 223 -15.24 11.56 -15.32
#